data_d1cff78e78f70b61b8f826d4abd9cd32
#
_entry.id   d1cff78e78f70b61b8f826d4abd9cd32
#
_cell.length_a   1.000
_cell.length_b   1.000
_cell.length_c   1.000
_cell.angle_alpha   90.00
_cell.angle_beta   90.00
_cell.angle_gamma   90.00
#
_symmetry.space_group_name_H-M   'P 1'
#
loop_
_entity.id
_entity.type
_entity.pdbx_description
1 polymer ?
#
loop_
_entity_poly.entity_id
_entity_poly.type
_entity_poly.pdbx_seq_one_letter_code
_entity_poly.pdbx_strand_id
1 'polypeptide(L)'
;CLGIAMACKVPLFSGIIAGVIGGIIVTVFSGSKYSVSGPAAGLTAIVLTSISQLGSYEAFLAAVVIAGVFQIILGVLKAGSIGNYIPNSVIKGMLAGIGIILIIKQIPHLFGYDKDPEGNEQFIQMDGENSFTELVHMINFITPGAIIIGLVSFAILIIADKPFYKKDKILSNLPGPLLAVVFGILLNLAFKGYALLEISPVHLVNLPTIASITDLQANLFFPDFSFVNNSKFWIIAFTLAIVASLETLLGIEAVDKLDPDKNESNTNKELLAQGIGNIACGFIGGLPVTSVIVRSSANINSGAKSKLSAIIHATLLLISVLLLPNLLALIPNSSLAAILIMTGFKLTKLTIFKEQWKFGFEQFLPFIVTVIVMLVSDLLKGVCAGIIVAIIYIIKDNI
;
A
#
# COMPACT_ATOMS: atom_id res chain seq x y z
N CYS A 1 4.65 5.04 0.82
CA CYS A 1 4.72 6.10 -0.19
C CYS A 1 6.06 6.12 -0.91
N LEU A 2 7.15 6.25 -0.14
CA LEU A 2 8.51 6.36 -0.69
C LEU A 2 8.90 5.11 -1.47
N GLY A 3 8.71 3.92 -0.91
CA GLY A 3 9.06 2.66 -1.57
C GLY A 3 8.33 2.46 -2.90
N ILE A 4 7.05 2.88 -3.01
CA ILE A 4 6.33 2.82 -4.28
C ILE A 4 6.92 3.81 -5.30
N ALA A 5 7.31 5.01 -4.87
CA ALA A 5 7.98 5.97 -5.77
C ALA A 5 9.33 5.42 -6.26
N MET A 6 10.12 4.80 -5.38
CA MET A 6 11.36 4.11 -5.75
C MET A 6 11.10 2.97 -6.74
N ALA A 7 10.13 2.12 -6.45
CA ALA A 7 9.73 1.01 -7.32
C ALA A 7 9.22 1.49 -8.70
N CYS A 8 8.60 2.67 -8.77
CA CYS A 8 8.19 3.31 -10.02
C CYS A 8 9.33 4.08 -10.73
N LYS A 9 10.53 4.17 -10.14
CA LYS A 9 11.65 4.98 -10.64
C LYS A 9 11.28 6.46 -10.87
N VAL A 10 10.45 7.01 -9.99
CA VAL A 10 10.05 8.42 -10.02
C VAL A 10 10.62 9.16 -8.81
N PRO A 11 10.60 10.51 -8.81
CA PRO A 11 11.05 11.28 -7.66
C PRO A 11 10.35 10.85 -6.37
N LEU A 12 11.10 10.67 -5.29
CA LEU A 12 10.58 10.16 -4.01
C LEU A 12 9.42 11.03 -3.47
N PHE A 13 9.51 12.33 -3.73
CA PHE A 13 8.49 13.29 -3.29
C PHE A 13 7.12 13.04 -3.95
N SER A 14 7.08 12.48 -5.16
CA SER A 14 5.84 12.11 -5.85
C SER A 14 4.99 11.09 -5.06
N GLY A 15 5.66 10.18 -4.34
CA GLY A 15 4.97 9.24 -3.44
C GLY A 15 4.39 9.94 -2.21
N ILE A 16 5.09 10.94 -1.66
CA ILE A 16 4.63 11.73 -0.53
C ILE A 16 3.42 12.57 -0.94
N ILE A 17 3.49 13.28 -2.07
CA ILE A 17 2.38 14.04 -2.66
C ILE A 17 1.14 13.15 -2.77
N ALA A 18 1.29 11.97 -3.36
CA ALA A 18 0.19 11.01 -3.49
C ALA A 18 -0.38 10.57 -2.13
N GLY A 19 0.47 10.37 -1.12
CA GLY A 19 0.03 10.05 0.25
C GLY A 19 -0.75 11.18 0.91
N VAL A 20 -0.31 12.42 0.72
CA VAL A 20 -0.97 13.62 1.27
C VAL A 20 -2.30 13.89 0.57
N ILE A 21 -2.32 13.87 -0.77
CA ILE A 21 -3.56 14.05 -1.55
C ILE A 21 -4.56 12.94 -1.26
N GLY A 22 -4.12 11.68 -1.24
CA GLY A 22 -4.96 10.54 -0.91
C GLY A 22 -5.56 10.64 0.49
N GLY A 23 -4.76 11.03 1.47
CA GLY A 23 -5.22 11.14 2.86
C GLY A 23 -6.04 12.40 3.16
N ILE A 24 -5.88 13.50 2.43
CA ILE A 24 -6.65 14.74 2.64
C ILE A 24 -7.76 14.86 1.60
N ILE A 25 -7.40 15.06 0.32
CA ILE A 25 -8.37 15.40 -0.74
C ILE A 25 -9.33 14.22 -0.97
N VAL A 26 -8.79 13.03 -1.24
CA VAL A 26 -9.65 11.87 -1.48
C VAL A 26 -10.52 11.58 -0.27
N THR A 27 -9.95 11.59 0.94
CA THR A 27 -10.70 11.27 2.17
C THR A 27 -11.87 12.23 2.41
N VAL A 28 -11.74 13.52 2.12
CA VAL A 28 -12.85 14.49 2.24
C VAL A 28 -14.02 14.09 1.36
N PHE A 29 -13.78 13.72 0.11
CA PHE A 29 -14.79 13.34 -0.86
C PHE A 29 -15.18 11.86 -0.83
N SER A 30 -14.40 10.99 -0.20
CA SER A 30 -14.56 9.54 -0.15
C SER A 30 -15.96 9.10 0.31
N GLY A 31 -16.41 7.97 -0.19
CA GLY A 31 -17.62 7.26 0.28
C GLY A 31 -17.38 6.41 1.53
N SER A 32 -16.12 6.08 1.83
CA SER A 32 -15.72 5.22 2.93
C SER A 32 -15.39 6.01 4.21
N LYS A 33 -15.65 5.39 5.36
CA LYS A 33 -15.36 5.95 6.68
C LYS A 33 -13.91 5.70 7.13
N TYR A 34 -13.32 4.60 6.68
CA TYR A 34 -12.02 4.09 7.18
C TYR A 34 -10.95 3.95 6.11
N SER A 35 -11.31 4.08 4.85
CA SER A 35 -10.36 3.98 3.75
C SER A 35 -9.27 5.05 3.86
N VAL A 36 -8.03 4.61 3.65
CA VAL A 36 -6.86 5.48 3.53
C VAL A 36 -6.33 5.32 2.11
N SER A 37 -6.44 6.38 1.33
CA SER A 37 -5.95 6.41 -0.05
C SER A 37 -4.50 6.88 -0.12
N GLY A 38 -3.80 6.46 -1.15
CA GLY A 38 -2.41 6.83 -1.40
C GLY A 38 -1.85 6.11 -2.63
N PRO A 39 -0.54 6.24 -2.91
CA PRO A 39 0.06 5.54 -4.04
C PRO A 39 -0.08 4.03 -3.85
N ALA A 40 -0.44 3.34 -4.92
CA ALA A 40 -0.78 1.94 -4.92
C ALA A 40 0.35 1.07 -5.48
N ALA A 41 0.70 0.00 -4.75
CA ALA A 41 1.70 -0.95 -5.18
C ALA A 41 1.27 -1.71 -6.45
N GLY A 42 -0.01 -2.03 -6.58
CA GLY A 42 -0.55 -2.73 -7.75
C GLY A 42 -0.46 -1.95 -9.06
N LEU A 43 -0.30 -0.62 -9.00
CA LEU A 43 -0.09 0.21 -10.20
C LEU A 43 1.37 0.34 -10.62
N THR A 44 2.34 -0.13 -9.84
CA THR A 44 3.78 0.11 -10.07
C THR A 44 4.23 -0.31 -11.47
N ALA A 45 3.86 -1.52 -11.92
CA ALA A 45 4.22 -2.01 -13.24
C ALA A 45 3.62 -1.17 -14.38
N ILE A 46 2.37 -0.72 -14.20
CA ILE A 46 1.66 0.12 -15.17
C ILE A 46 2.31 1.50 -15.23
N VAL A 47 2.67 2.08 -14.09
CA VAL A 47 3.37 3.37 -14.01
C VAL A 47 4.71 3.30 -14.74
N LEU A 48 5.55 2.30 -14.43
CA LEU A 48 6.85 2.09 -15.08
C LEU A 48 6.73 1.97 -16.61
N THR A 49 5.84 1.10 -17.07
CA THR A 49 5.63 0.89 -18.51
C THR A 49 5.04 2.12 -19.19
N SER A 50 4.14 2.84 -18.53
CA SER A 50 3.53 4.04 -19.07
C SER A 50 4.54 5.17 -19.25
N ILE A 51 5.40 5.41 -18.25
CA ILE A 51 6.48 6.41 -18.33
C ILE A 51 7.45 6.04 -19.46
N SER A 52 7.85 4.76 -19.56
CA SER A 52 8.73 4.29 -20.63
C SER A 52 8.10 4.47 -22.03
N GLN A 53 6.79 4.25 -22.19
CA GLN A 53 6.09 4.38 -23.47
C GLN A 53 5.84 5.83 -23.88
N LEU A 54 5.64 6.74 -22.92
CA LEU A 54 5.43 8.17 -23.15
C LEU A 54 6.75 8.94 -23.23
N GLY A 55 7.83 8.42 -22.68
CA GLY A 55 9.17 8.99 -22.74
C GLY A 55 9.47 10.06 -21.69
N SER A 56 8.48 10.53 -20.92
CA SER A 56 8.69 11.50 -19.83
C SER A 56 7.68 11.31 -18.68
N TYR A 57 8.09 11.74 -17.50
CA TYR A 57 7.22 11.71 -16.31
C TYR A 57 6.09 12.74 -16.42
N GLU A 58 6.35 13.90 -16.99
CA GLU A 58 5.38 14.99 -17.20
C GLU A 58 4.25 14.56 -18.16
N ALA A 59 4.58 13.82 -19.22
CA ALA A 59 3.58 13.23 -20.13
C ALA A 59 2.73 12.18 -19.40
N PHE A 60 3.34 11.37 -18.53
CA PHE A 60 2.62 10.43 -17.68
C PHE A 60 1.69 11.13 -16.69
N LEU A 61 2.11 12.24 -16.07
CA LEU A 61 1.27 13.04 -15.19
C LEU A 61 0.03 13.59 -15.91
N ALA A 62 0.16 14.03 -17.16
CA ALA A 62 -0.98 14.42 -17.97
C ALA A 62 -1.95 13.24 -18.19
N ALA A 63 -1.43 12.03 -18.43
CA ALA A 63 -2.26 10.82 -18.54
C ALA A 63 -2.97 10.49 -17.20
N VAL A 64 -2.34 10.74 -16.05
CA VAL A 64 -2.96 10.58 -14.71
C VAL A 64 -4.11 11.57 -14.53
N VAL A 65 -3.97 12.83 -14.96
CA VAL A 65 -5.07 13.83 -14.94
C VAL A 65 -6.26 13.31 -15.74
N ILE A 66 -6.03 12.86 -16.98
CA ILE A 66 -7.10 12.34 -17.84
C ILE A 66 -7.71 11.05 -17.26
N ALA A 67 -6.89 10.18 -16.68
CA ALA A 67 -7.38 8.99 -15.97
C ALA A 67 -8.33 9.37 -14.82
N GLY A 68 -7.99 10.41 -14.05
CA GLY A 68 -8.86 10.94 -13.00
C GLY A 68 -10.19 11.47 -13.55
N VAL A 69 -10.19 12.12 -14.71
CA VAL A 69 -11.44 12.54 -15.39
C VAL A 69 -12.28 11.33 -15.79
N PHE A 70 -11.67 10.28 -16.34
CA PHE A 70 -12.39 9.04 -16.64
C PHE A 70 -12.97 8.37 -15.39
N GLN A 71 -12.26 8.38 -14.27
CA GLN A 71 -12.78 7.86 -13.00
C GLN A 71 -14.00 8.65 -12.49
N ILE A 72 -13.99 9.98 -12.65
CA ILE A 72 -15.16 10.82 -12.34
C ILE A 72 -16.35 10.42 -13.23
N ILE A 73 -16.13 10.25 -14.54
CA ILE A 73 -17.16 9.81 -15.46
C ILE A 73 -17.71 8.44 -15.03
N LEU A 74 -16.85 7.47 -14.70
CA LEU A 74 -17.27 6.16 -14.20
C LEU A 74 -18.08 6.27 -12.90
N GLY A 75 -17.71 7.15 -12.00
CA GLY A 75 -18.46 7.40 -10.76
C GLY A 75 -19.84 7.98 -11.01
N VAL A 76 -19.97 8.96 -11.94
CA VAL A 76 -21.24 9.56 -12.37
C VAL A 76 -22.13 8.53 -13.06
N LEU A 77 -21.57 7.68 -13.90
CA LEU A 77 -22.25 6.57 -14.58
C LEU A 77 -22.61 5.41 -13.66
N LYS A 78 -22.30 5.54 -12.34
CA LYS A 78 -22.55 4.51 -11.33
C LYS A 78 -21.84 3.17 -11.58
N ALA A 79 -20.70 3.20 -12.26
CA ALA A 79 -19.89 2.00 -12.51
C ALA A 79 -19.27 1.40 -11.24
N GLY A 80 -19.28 2.13 -10.13
CA GLY A 80 -18.84 1.62 -8.82
C GLY A 80 -19.63 0.41 -8.31
N SER A 81 -20.89 0.25 -8.77
CA SER A 81 -21.70 -0.93 -8.44
C SER A 81 -21.08 -2.25 -8.90
N ILE A 82 -20.10 -2.24 -9.80
CA ILE A 82 -19.35 -3.44 -10.21
C ILE A 82 -18.65 -4.08 -9.00
N GLY A 83 -18.18 -3.29 -8.04
CA GLY A 83 -17.58 -3.78 -6.79
C GLY A 83 -18.47 -4.77 -6.04
N ASN A 84 -19.78 -4.51 -6.00
CA ASN A 84 -20.75 -5.32 -5.26
C ASN A 84 -20.93 -6.74 -5.82
N TYR A 85 -20.48 -7.00 -7.05
CA TYR A 85 -20.56 -8.32 -7.69
C TYR A 85 -19.34 -9.20 -7.45
N ILE A 86 -18.34 -8.69 -6.71
CA ILE A 86 -17.13 -9.46 -6.42
C ILE A 86 -17.45 -10.50 -5.34
N PRO A 87 -17.19 -11.81 -5.60
CA PRO A 87 -17.50 -12.85 -4.63
C PRO A 87 -16.72 -12.69 -3.32
N ASN A 88 -17.38 -12.92 -2.18
CA ASN A 88 -16.76 -12.81 -0.86
C ASN A 88 -15.53 -13.69 -0.67
N SER A 89 -15.51 -14.88 -1.29
CA SER A 89 -14.37 -15.80 -1.29
C SER A 89 -13.13 -15.17 -1.94
N VAL A 90 -13.32 -14.43 -3.05
CA VAL A 90 -12.26 -13.73 -3.76
C VAL A 90 -11.73 -12.59 -2.89
N ILE A 91 -12.60 -11.78 -2.28
CA ILE A 91 -12.19 -10.67 -1.39
C ILE A 91 -11.40 -11.20 -0.19
N LYS A 92 -11.87 -12.28 0.45
CA LYS A 92 -11.13 -12.92 1.55
C LYS A 92 -9.80 -13.52 1.08
N GLY A 93 -9.77 -14.09 -0.14
CA GLY A 93 -8.54 -14.57 -0.79
C GLY A 93 -7.54 -13.44 -1.03
N MET A 94 -8.04 -12.29 -1.51
CA MET A 94 -7.24 -11.09 -1.71
C MET A 94 -6.64 -10.57 -0.40
N LEU A 95 -7.44 -10.46 0.66
CA LEU A 95 -6.93 -10.04 1.98
C LEU A 95 -5.85 -10.99 2.51
N ALA A 96 -6.08 -12.30 2.42
CA ALA A 96 -5.11 -13.30 2.83
C ALA A 96 -3.84 -13.26 1.98
N GLY A 97 -3.99 -13.13 0.65
CA GLY A 97 -2.87 -13.00 -0.29
C GLY A 97 -2.00 -11.79 -0.01
N ILE A 98 -2.60 -10.61 0.17
CA ILE A 98 -1.88 -9.39 0.57
C ILE A 98 -1.13 -9.61 1.88
N GLY A 99 -1.78 -10.22 2.89
CA GLY A 99 -1.12 -10.49 4.15
C GLY A 99 0.10 -11.40 4.02
N ILE A 100 0.02 -12.44 3.18
CA ILE A 100 1.16 -13.35 2.90
C ILE A 100 2.26 -12.62 2.14
N ILE A 101 1.92 -11.83 1.11
CA ILE A 101 2.89 -11.02 0.34
C ILE A 101 3.64 -10.08 1.27
N LEU A 102 2.94 -9.36 2.16
CA LEU A 102 3.56 -8.48 3.15
C LEU A 102 4.55 -9.24 4.03
N ILE A 103 4.19 -10.42 4.53
CA ILE A 103 5.10 -11.22 5.36
C ILE A 103 6.34 -11.61 4.56
N ILE A 104 6.16 -12.20 3.37
CA ILE A 104 7.28 -12.69 2.55
C ILE A 104 8.22 -11.54 2.16
N LYS A 105 7.67 -10.40 1.71
CA LYS A 105 8.44 -9.25 1.24
C LYS A 105 9.15 -8.48 2.36
N GLN A 106 8.66 -8.56 3.59
CA GLN A 106 9.25 -7.84 4.71
C GLN A 106 10.26 -8.66 5.52
N ILE A 107 10.33 -9.97 5.31
CA ILE A 107 11.35 -10.81 5.97
C ILE A 107 12.77 -10.37 5.58
N PRO A 108 13.14 -10.13 4.31
CA PRO A 108 14.47 -9.64 3.96
C PRO A 108 14.84 -8.34 4.68
N HIS A 109 13.95 -7.35 4.72
CA HIS A 109 14.17 -6.09 5.42
C HIS A 109 14.34 -6.28 6.94
N LEU A 110 13.63 -7.24 7.55
CA LEU A 110 13.80 -7.57 8.96
C LEU A 110 15.21 -8.08 9.25
N PHE A 111 15.83 -8.80 8.31
CA PHE A 111 17.19 -9.31 8.40
C PHE A 111 18.26 -8.32 7.93
N GLY A 112 17.87 -7.14 7.49
CA GLY A 112 18.78 -6.11 6.98
C GLY A 112 19.26 -6.37 5.56
N TYR A 113 18.42 -6.95 4.72
CA TYR A 113 18.61 -7.06 3.28
C TYR A 113 17.63 -6.11 2.59
N ASP A 114 18.11 -4.92 2.22
CA ASP A 114 17.31 -3.80 1.70
C ASP A 114 17.65 -3.48 0.24
N LYS A 115 17.82 -4.51 -0.57
CA LYS A 115 18.13 -4.37 -2.00
C LYS A 115 16.91 -3.90 -2.79
N ASP A 116 15.75 -4.43 -2.43
CA ASP A 116 14.46 -3.99 -2.96
C ASP A 116 13.88 -2.84 -2.14
N PRO A 117 13.19 -1.87 -2.77
CA PRO A 117 12.52 -0.82 -2.04
C PRO A 117 11.30 -1.34 -1.27
N GLU A 118 11.13 -0.89 -0.02
CA GLU A 118 9.92 -1.18 0.76
C GLU A 118 8.64 -0.80 -0.01
N GLY A 119 7.64 -1.68 0.03
CA GLY A 119 6.35 -1.48 -0.62
C GLY A 119 6.31 -1.95 -2.08
N ASN A 120 7.35 -2.61 -2.58
CA ASN A 120 7.28 -3.35 -3.83
C ASN A 120 6.59 -4.70 -3.59
N GLU A 121 5.32 -4.81 -4.00
CA GLU A 121 4.53 -6.05 -3.84
C GLU A 121 4.58 -6.95 -5.09
N GLN A 122 5.40 -6.63 -6.09
CA GLN A 122 5.53 -7.44 -7.30
C GLN A 122 6.28 -8.74 -7.03
N PHE A 123 5.83 -9.82 -7.67
CA PHE A 123 6.48 -11.12 -7.56
C PHE A 123 7.88 -11.11 -8.16
N ILE A 124 8.02 -10.56 -9.39
CA ILE A 124 9.31 -10.35 -10.04
C ILE A 124 9.77 -8.92 -9.74
N GLN A 125 10.95 -8.79 -9.17
CA GLN A 125 11.55 -7.53 -8.74
C GLN A 125 12.32 -6.87 -9.86
N MET A 126 12.76 -5.64 -9.61
CA MET A 126 13.47 -4.85 -10.62
C MET A 126 14.87 -5.37 -10.94
N ASP A 127 15.47 -6.15 -10.05
CA ASP A 127 16.75 -6.83 -10.21
C ASP A 127 16.64 -8.20 -10.89
N GLY A 128 15.41 -8.62 -11.24
CA GLY A 128 15.12 -9.90 -11.88
C GLY A 128 14.94 -11.07 -10.91
N GLU A 129 15.10 -10.83 -9.60
CA GLU A 129 14.79 -11.83 -8.58
C GLU A 129 13.28 -11.96 -8.36
N ASN A 130 12.84 -13.05 -7.76
CA ASN A 130 11.47 -13.22 -7.30
C ASN A 130 11.42 -13.27 -5.78
N SER A 131 10.22 -13.08 -5.23
CA SER A 131 10.02 -13.01 -3.78
C SER A 131 10.55 -14.24 -3.00
N PHE A 132 10.70 -15.41 -3.63
CA PHE A 132 11.23 -16.61 -2.99
C PHE A 132 12.75 -16.70 -3.12
N THR A 133 13.33 -16.31 -4.26
CA THR A 133 14.80 -16.30 -4.44
C THR A 133 15.44 -15.25 -3.52
N GLU A 134 14.78 -14.13 -3.31
CA GLU A 134 15.20 -13.10 -2.36
C GLU A 134 15.34 -13.63 -0.92
N LEU A 135 14.38 -14.47 -0.46
CA LEU A 135 14.46 -15.12 0.85
C LEU A 135 15.68 -16.03 1.01
N VAL A 136 16.16 -16.62 -0.08
CA VAL A 136 17.37 -17.45 -0.06
C VAL A 136 18.61 -16.57 -0.10
N HIS A 137 18.64 -15.54 -0.95
CA HIS A 137 19.80 -14.66 -1.11
C HIS A 137 20.07 -13.80 0.13
N MET A 138 19.03 -13.38 0.87
CA MET A 138 19.20 -12.57 2.10
C MET A 138 20.11 -13.26 3.14
N ILE A 139 20.19 -14.60 3.16
CA ILE A 139 21.00 -15.38 4.13
C ILE A 139 22.48 -14.99 4.06
N ASN A 140 22.95 -14.56 2.89
CA ASN A 140 24.34 -14.18 2.66
C ASN A 140 24.63 -12.72 3.06
N PHE A 141 23.60 -11.93 3.40
CA PHE A 141 23.71 -10.47 3.63
C PHE A 141 23.09 -10.04 4.95
N ILE A 142 23.13 -10.93 5.94
CA ILE A 142 22.53 -10.68 7.27
C ILE A 142 23.26 -9.55 7.99
N THR A 143 22.50 -8.54 8.45
CA THR A 143 22.98 -7.45 9.28
C THR A 143 22.55 -7.64 10.74
N PRO A 144 23.45 -8.04 11.67
CA PRO A 144 23.08 -8.38 13.05
C PRO A 144 22.35 -7.25 13.79
N GLY A 145 22.76 -5.99 13.59
CA GLY A 145 22.09 -4.85 14.19
C GLY A 145 20.63 -4.69 13.72
N ALA A 146 20.36 -4.90 12.44
CA ALA A 146 19.00 -4.84 11.88
C ALA A 146 18.11 -5.93 12.46
N ILE A 147 18.63 -7.17 12.62
CA ILE A 147 17.90 -8.27 13.24
C ILE A 147 17.50 -7.94 14.67
N ILE A 148 18.44 -7.44 15.49
CA ILE A 148 18.16 -7.10 16.88
C ILE A 148 17.05 -6.04 16.95
N ILE A 149 17.15 -4.99 16.15
CA ILE A 149 16.14 -3.93 16.10
C ILE A 149 14.79 -4.50 15.64
N GLY A 150 14.79 -5.31 14.58
CA GLY A 150 13.58 -5.94 14.08
C GLY A 150 12.90 -6.84 15.11
N LEU A 151 13.66 -7.70 15.80
CA LEU A 151 13.14 -8.59 16.84
C LEU A 151 12.61 -7.81 18.04
N VAL A 152 13.30 -6.76 18.50
CA VAL A 152 12.83 -5.89 19.58
C VAL A 152 11.54 -5.18 19.16
N SER A 153 11.49 -4.63 17.95
CA SER A 153 10.28 -4.00 17.39
C SER A 153 9.12 -4.99 17.35
N PHE A 154 9.37 -6.22 16.90
CA PHE A 154 8.37 -7.29 16.84
C PHE A 154 7.87 -7.68 18.24
N ALA A 155 8.77 -7.81 19.22
CA ALA A 155 8.42 -8.08 20.61
C ALA A 155 7.51 -6.96 21.19
N ILE A 156 7.85 -5.69 20.94
CA ILE A 156 7.05 -4.54 21.37
C ILE A 156 5.63 -4.63 20.77
N LEU A 157 5.51 -4.95 19.48
CA LEU A 157 4.22 -5.08 18.80
C LEU A 157 3.37 -6.22 19.37
N ILE A 158 3.98 -7.37 19.65
CA ILE A 158 3.31 -8.51 20.31
C ILE A 158 2.81 -8.11 21.70
N ILE A 159 3.65 -7.43 22.49
CA ILE A 159 3.31 -6.97 23.84
C ILE A 159 2.16 -5.96 23.79
N ALA A 160 2.22 -5.00 22.86
CA ALA A 160 1.19 -3.98 22.69
C ALA A 160 -0.17 -4.56 22.26
N ASP A 161 -0.18 -5.74 21.67
CA ASP A 161 -1.43 -6.42 21.27
C ASP A 161 -2.08 -7.24 22.40
N LYS A 162 -1.39 -7.44 23.51
CA LYS A 162 -1.89 -8.21 24.67
C LYS A 162 -2.97 -7.46 25.47
N PRO A 163 -3.91 -8.22 26.08
CA PRO A 163 -5.04 -7.61 26.83
C PRO A 163 -4.60 -6.72 28.00
N PHE A 164 -3.48 -7.04 28.69
CA PHE A 164 -3.01 -6.25 29.81
C PHE A 164 -2.55 -4.85 29.38
N TYR A 165 -1.88 -4.76 28.21
CA TYR A 165 -1.45 -3.50 27.63
C TYR A 165 -2.65 -2.61 27.24
N LYS A 166 -3.65 -3.20 26.60
CA LYS A 166 -4.87 -2.51 26.14
C LYS A 166 -5.79 -2.06 27.29
N LYS A 167 -5.70 -2.70 28.46
CA LYS A 167 -6.49 -2.35 29.67
C LYS A 167 -5.85 -1.26 30.51
N ASP A 168 -4.54 -1.06 30.42
CA ASP A 168 -3.85 -0.02 31.17
C ASP A 168 -4.13 1.36 30.56
N LYS A 169 -4.50 2.34 31.42
CA LYS A 169 -4.89 3.70 30.97
C LYS A 169 -3.75 4.51 30.34
N ILE A 170 -2.50 4.23 30.72
CA ILE A 170 -1.34 4.94 30.20
C ILE A 170 -0.80 4.24 28.96
N LEU A 171 -0.60 2.91 29.05
CA LEU A 171 -0.04 2.11 27.96
C LEU A 171 -0.96 2.08 26.74
N SER A 172 -2.28 2.02 26.93
CA SER A 172 -3.26 2.00 25.83
C SER A 172 -3.23 3.27 24.96
N ASN A 173 -2.73 4.38 25.48
CA ASN A 173 -2.56 5.63 24.73
C ASN A 173 -1.28 5.67 23.88
N LEU A 174 -0.36 4.69 24.07
CA LEU A 174 0.89 4.59 23.32
C LEU A 174 0.75 3.51 22.25
N PRO A 175 0.59 3.87 20.95
CA PRO A 175 0.47 2.88 19.90
C PRO A 175 1.73 2.02 19.77
N GLY A 176 1.57 0.68 19.72
CA GLY A 176 2.69 -0.25 19.55
C GLY A 176 3.62 0.08 18.38
N PRO A 177 3.09 0.41 17.18
CA PRO A 177 3.94 0.83 16.06
C PRO A 177 4.80 2.06 16.34
N LEU A 178 4.27 3.05 17.07
CA LEU A 178 5.05 4.24 17.45
C LEU A 178 6.22 3.86 18.38
N LEU A 179 5.95 3.01 19.38
CA LEU A 179 6.99 2.52 20.27
C LEU A 179 8.06 1.71 19.53
N ALA A 180 7.66 0.84 18.60
CA ALA A 180 8.58 0.07 17.76
C ALA A 180 9.54 0.99 16.99
N VAL A 181 9.03 2.06 16.38
CA VAL A 181 9.85 3.05 15.66
C VAL A 181 10.75 3.81 16.61
N VAL A 182 10.25 4.32 17.74
CA VAL A 182 11.05 5.09 18.71
C VAL A 182 12.18 4.23 19.28
N PHE A 183 11.90 3.00 19.72
CA PHE A 183 12.93 2.10 20.21
C PHE A 183 13.90 1.68 19.09
N GLY A 184 13.43 1.51 17.85
CA GLY A 184 14.28 1.27 16.70
C GLY A 184 15.30 2.40 16.47
N ILE A 185 14.87 3.66 16.53
CA ILE A 185 15.75 4.83 16.43
C ILE A 185 16.76 4.85 17.60
N LEU A 186 16.29 4.61 18.83
CA LEU A 186 17.17 4.60 20.00
C LEU A 186 18.24 3.50 19.90
N LEU A 187 17.89 2.31 19.49
CA LEU A 187 18.84 1.21 19.26
C LEU A 187 19.81 1.52 18.11
N ASN A 188 19.33 2.09 17.00
CA ASN A 188 20.19 2.53 15.91
C ASN A 188 21.25 3.54 16.39
N LEU A 189 20.85 4.52 17.22
CA LEU A 189 21.78 5.47 17.80
C LEU A 189 22.73 4.82 18.81
N ALA A 190 22.27 3.86 19.61
CA ALA A 190 23.10 3.13 20.57
C ALA A 190 24.13 2.21 19.89
N PHE A 191 23.84 1.71 18.69
CA PHE A 191 24.73 0.82 17.94
C PHE A 191 25.84 1.55 17.17
N LYS A 192 25.77 2.87 17.08
CA LYS A 192 26.83 3.68 16.44
C LYS A 192 28.18 3.45 17.13
N GLY A 193 29.20 3.16 16.32
CA GLY A 193 30.57 2.87 16.80
C GLY A 193 30.81 1.41 17.22
N TYR A 194 29.81 0.53 17.17
CA TYR A 194 29.98 -0.91 17.38
C TYR A 194 30.01 -1.63 16.04
N ALA A 195 31.17 -1.98 15.54
CA ALA A 195 31.40 -2.50 14.16
C ALA A 195 30.48 -3.66 13.73
N LEU A 196 30.02 -4.51 14.69
CA LEU A 196 29.13 -5.64 14.43
C LEU A 196 27.64 -5.27 14.44
N LEU A 197 27.26 -4.15 15.07
CA LEU A 197 25.88 -3.77 15.31
C LEU A 197 25.48 -2.48 14.55
N GLU A 198 26.47 -1.71 14.11
CA GLU A 198 26.24 -0.48 13.37
C GLU A 198 25.51 -0.77 12.07
N ILE A 199 24.44 0.01 11.83
CA ILE A 199 23.60 -0.14 10.65
C ILE A 199 24.04 0.86 9.58
N SER A 200 24.28 0.36 8.38
CA SER A 200 24.57 1.19 7.22
C SER A 200 23.37 2.10 6.88
N PRO A 201 23.59 3.32 6.36
CA PRO A 201 22.52 4.21 5.88
C PRO A 201 21.56 3.59 4.87
N VAL A 202 21.97 2.55 4.14
CA VAL A 202 21.12 1.80 3.19
C VAL A 202 19.95 1.10 3.90
N HIS A 203 20.11 0.74 5.19
CA HIS A 203 19.08 0.08 6.00
C HIS A 203 18.19 1.07 6.77
N LEU A 204 18.29 2.35 6.45
CA LEU A 204 17.48 3.42 7.03
C LEU A 204 16.53 4.00 5.99
N VAL A 205 15.45 4.63 6.47
CA VAL A 205 14.50 5.31 5.61
C VAL A 205 15.19 6.42 4.82
N ASN A 206 15.14 6.35 3.51
CA ASN A 206 15.67 7.37 2.62
C ASN A 206 14.60 8.41 2.31
N LEU A 207 14.83 9.65 2.74
CA LEU A 207 13.93 10.78 2.53
C LEU A 207 14.60 11.85 1.67
N PRO A 208 13.87 12.49 0.74
CA PRO A 208 14.35 13.68 0.08
C PRO A 208 14.52 14.80 1.11
N THR A 209 15.71 15.38 1.17
CA THR A 209 15.96 16.54 2.04
C THR A 209 15.39 17.77 1.36
N ILE A 210 14.39 18.39 1.99
CA ILE A 210 13.81 19.67 1.57
C ILE A 210 14.27 20.72 2.58
N ALA A 211 15.36 21.38 2.27
CA ALA A 211 15.93 22.42 3.13
C ALA A 211 15.38 23.83 2.84
N SER A 212 14.78 24.03 1.66
CA SER A 212 14.31 25.34 1.22
C SER A 212 13.03 25.24 0.37
N ILE A 213 12.35 26.38 0.19
CA ILE A 213 11.19 26.50 -0.72
C ILE A 213 11.61 26.21 -2.18
N THR A 214 12.83 26.52 -2.54
CA THR A 214 13.39 26.20 -3.86
C THR A 214 13.55 24.71 -4.08
N ASP A 215 13.95 23.96 -3.04
CA ASP A 215 14.04 22.49 -3.11
C ASP A 215 12.65 21.86 -3.24
N LEU A 216 11.65 22.43 -2.57
CA LEU A 216 10.26 22.00 -2.72
C LEU A 216 9.79 22.20 -4.16
N GLN A 217 10.05 23.37 -4.76
CA GLN A 217 9.68 23.68 -6.15
C GLN A 217 10.40 22.76 -7.15
N ALA A 218 11.67 22.43 -6.91
CA ALA A 218 12.44 21.53 -7.76
C ALA A 218 11.92 20.07 -7.73
N ASN A 219 11.18 19.69 -6.68
CA ASN A 219 10.56 18.38 -6.54
C ASN A 219 9.09 18.31 -6.99
N LEU A 220 8.53 19.44 -7.47
CA LEU A 220 7.19 19.50 -8.07
C LEU A 220 7.31 19.34 -9.59
N PHE A 221 6.59 18.39 -10.13
CA PHE A 221 6.49 18.13 -11.56
C PHE A 221 5.09 18.49 -12.04
N PHE A 222 4.98 19.04 -13.23
CA PHE A 222 3.70 19.48 -13.80
C PHE A 222 3.38 18.66 -15.06
N PRO A 223 2.09 18.44 -15.37
CA PRO A 223 1.70 17.65 -16.52
C PRO A 223 2.01 18.34 -17.84
N ASP A 224 2.56 17.59 -18.80
CA ASP A 224 2.74 18.04 -20.19
C ASP A 224 1.65 17.45 -21.08
N PHE A 225 0.72 18.29 -21.54
CA PHE A 225 -0.38 17.90 -22.41
C PHE A 225 -0.02 17.89 -23.92
N SER A 226 1.22 18.13 -24.30
CA SER A 226 1.64 18.09 -25.71
C SER A 226 1.44 16.71 -26.35
N PHE A 227 1.41 15.66 -25.52
CA PHE A 227 1.23 14.26 -25.93
C PHE A 227 -0.23 13.86 -26.22
N VAL A 228 -1.21 14.74 -26.05
CA VAL A 228 -2.65 14.45 -26.26
C VAL A 228 -2.96 13.97 -27.69
N ASN A 229 -2.16 14.36 -28.68
CA ASN A 229 -2.29 13.89 -30.06
C ASN A 229 -1.77 12.45 -30.29
N ASN A 230 -1.10 11.84 -29.30
CA ASN A 230 -0.59 10.49 -29.38
C ASN A 230 -1.64 9.48 -28.94
N SER A 231 -1.99 8.51 -29.78
CA SER A 231 -2.96 7.46 -29.44
C SER A 231 -2.54 6.64 -28.21
N LYS A 232 -1.25 6.41 -27.99
CA LYS A 232 -0.73 5.71 -26.80
C LYS A 232 -1.08 6.44 -25.51
N PHE A 233 -1.09 7.78 -25.53
CA PHE A 233 -1.47 8.59 -24.38
C PHE A 233 -2.90 8.24 -23.89
N TRP A 234 -3.86 8.16 -24.80
CA TRP A 234 -5.24 7.83 -24.47
C TRP A 234 -5.41 6.40 -23.99
N ILE A 235 -4.69 5.45 -24.60
CA ILE A 235 -4.69 4.05 -24.16
C ILE A 235 -4.16 3.95 -22.72
N ILE A 236 -3.06 4.64 -22.41
CA ILE A 236 -2.47 4.67 -21.08
C ILE A 236 -3.44 5.32 -20.08
N ALA A 237 -4.00 6.49 -20.40
CA ALA A 237 -4.94 7.18 -19.51
C ALA A 237 -6.18 6.32 -19.21
N PHE A 238 -6.74 5.66 -20.23
CA PHE A 238 -7.88 4.76 -20.06
C PHE A 238 -7.51 3.51 -19.25
N THR A 239 -6.36 2.89 -19.51
CA THR A 239 -5.86 1.73 -18.75
C THR A 239 -5.66 2.09 -17.29
N LEU A 240 -5.01 3.23 -17.00
CA LEU A 240 -4.84 3.73 -15.64
C LEU A 240 -6.19 3.95 -14.94
N ALA A 241 -7.16 4.57 -15.63
CA ALA A 241 -8.49 4.80 -15.07
C ALA A 241 -9.19 3.50 -14.69
N ILE A 242 -9.18 2.50 -15.59
CA ILE A 242 -9.82 1.21 -15.33
C ILE A 242 -9.12 0.46 -14.19
N VAL A 243 -7.80 0.34 -14.24
CA VAL A 243 -7.06 -0.46 -13.24
C VAL A 243 -7.10 0.21 -11.88
N ALA A 244 -6.90 1.54 -11.79
CA ALA A 244 -7.02 2.27 -10.53
C ALA A 244 -8.45 2.23 -9.97
N SER A 245 -9.48 2.24 -10.83
CA SER A 245 -10.88 2.09 -10.39
C SER A 245 -11.13 0.70 -9.83
N LEU A 246 -10.69 -0.35 -10.53
CA LEU A 246 -10.83 -1.74 -10.05
C LEU A 246 -10.09 -1.94 -8.72
N GLU A 247 -8.85 -1.47 -8.61
CA GLU A 247 -8.07 -1.56 -7.38
C GLU A 247 -8.75 -0.81 -6.23
N THR A 248 -9.30 0.37 -6.51
CA THR A 248 -10.07 1.14 -5.52
C THR A 248 -11.32 0.38 -5.06
N LEU A 249 -12.11 -0.15 -5.99
CA LEU A 249 -13.34 -0.88 -5.65
C LEU A 249 -13.02 -2.14 -4.83
N LEU A 250 -12.01 -2.91 -5.23
CA LEU A 250 -11.52 -4.05 -4.47
C LEU A 250 -11.05 -3.64 -3.07
N GLY A 251 -10.31 -2.53 -2.99
CA GLY A 251 -9.83 -1.96 -1.73
C GLY A 251 -10.97 -1.59 -0.80
N ILE A 252 -12.00 -0.93 -1.30
CA ILE A 252 -13.17 -0.52 -0.52
C ILE A 252 -13.96 -1.74 -0.04
N GLU A 253 -14.24 -2.70 -0.90
CA GLU A 253 -14.91 -3.95 -0.52
C GLU A 253 -14.15 -4.69 0.59
N ALA A 254 -12.82 -4.72 0.50
CA ALA A 254 -11.97 -5.30 1.53
C ALA A 254 -12.05 -4.50 2.85
N VAL A 255 -12.04 -3.17 2.79
CA VAL A 255 -12.17 -2.29 3.95
C VAL A 255 -13.52 -2.48 4.65
N ASP A 256 -14.61 -2.58 3.90
CA ASP A 256 -15.96 -2.81 4.43
C ASP A 256 -16.06 -4.18 5.11
N LYS A 257 -15.34 -5.21 4.60
CA LYS A 257 -15.27 -6.52 5.30
C LYS A 257 -14.45 -6.48 6.59
N LEU A 258 -13.52 -5.55 6.71
CA LEU A 258 -12.72 -5.35 7.92
C LEU A 258 -13.40 -4.42 8.94
N ASP A 259 -14.42 -3.65 8.52
CA ASP A 259 -15.14 -2.72 9.39
C ASP A 259 -15.90 -3.48 10.49
N PRO A 260 -15.63 -3.19 11.78
CA PRO A 260 -16.34 -3.79 12.90
C PRO A 260 -17.84 -3.46 12.92
N ASP A 261 -18.19 -2.27 12.42
CA ASP A 261 -19.56 -1.75 12.37
C ASP A 261 -20.33 -2.24 11.13
N LYS A 262 -19.64 -2.96 10.20
CA LYS A 262 -20.19 -3.47 8.92
C LYS A 262 -20.87 -2.39 8.08
N ASN A 263 -20.31 -1.18 8.07
CA ASN A 263 -20.81 -0.14 7.20
C ASN A 263 -20.45 -0.48 5.73
N GLU A 264 -21.37 -0.18 4.84
CA GLU A 264 -21.15 -0.28 3.41
C GLU A 264 -20.76 1.09 2.85
N SER A 265 -19.64 1.15 2.17
CA SER A 265 -19.13 2.37 1.55
C SER A 265 -19.84 2.64 0.22
N ASN A 266 -20.09 3.91 -0.09
CA ASN A 266 -20.64 4.29 -1.40
C ASN A 266 -19.53 4.25 -2.46
N THR A 267 -19.48 3.15 -3.22
CA THR A 267 -18.45 2.87 -4.23
C THR A 267 -18.44 3.90 -5.38
N ASN A 268 -19.60 4.44 -5.77
CA ASN A 268 -19.66 5.48 -6.81
C ASN A 268 -19.05 6.80 -6.30
N LYS A 269 -19.35 7.17 -5.06
CA LYS A 269 -18.75 8.34 -4.41
C LYS A 269 -17.24 8.16 -4.25
N GLU A 270 -16.80 6.92 -4.03
CA GLU A 270 -15.37 6.62 -3.94
C GLU A 270 -14.66 6.82 -5.27
N LEU A 271 -15.23 6.35 -6.40
CA LEU A 271 -14.66 6.62 -7.73
C LEU A 271 -14.56 8.11 -8.03
N LEU A 272 -15.56 8.90 -7.65
CA LEU A 272 -15.51 10.36 -7.78
C LEU A 272 -14.36 10.96 -6.96
N ALA A 273 -14.22 10.51 -5.71
CA ALA A 273 -13.17 10.98 -4.81
C ALA A 273 -11.76 10.64 -5.33
N GLN A 274 -11.58 9.40 -5.80
CA GLN A 274 -10.31 8.96 -6.38
C GLN A 274 -9.99 9.70 -7.67
N GLY A 275 -10.99 9.96 -8.52
CA GLY A 275 -10.83 10.76 -9.72
C GLY A 275 -10.35 12.19 -9.41
N ILE A 276 -10.96 12.85 -8.42
CA ILE A 276 -10.52 14.17 -7.94
C ILE A 276 -9.09 14.10 -7.40
N GLY A 277 -8.76 13.07 -6.61
CA GLY A 277 -7.42 12.84 -6.09
C GLY A 277 -6.38 12.62 -7.20
N ASN A 278 -6.70 11.82 -8.20
CA ASN A 278 -5.81 11.55 -9.32
C ASN A 278 -5.59 12.79 -10.20
N ILE A 279 -6.62 13.60 -10.43
CA ILE A 279 -6.45 14.90 -11.07
C ILE A 279 -5.49 15.78 -10.28
N ALA A 280 -5.69 15.91 -8.97
CA ALA A 280 -4.81 16.70 -8.11
C ALA A 280 -3.37 16.16 -8.12
N CYS A 281 -3.17 14.83 -8.02
CA CYS A 281 -1.86 14.20 -8.12
C CYS A 281 -1.17 14.52 -9.45
N GLY A 282 -1.86 14.34 -10.57
CA GLY A 282 -1.30 14.61 -11.89
C GLY A 282 -0.88 16.07 -12.09
N PHE A 283 -1.61 17.02 -11.47
CA PHE A 283 -1.26 18.45 -11.59
C PHE A 283 -0.03 18.87 -10.78
N ILE A 284 0.32 18.19 -9.71
CA ILE A 284 1.43 18.59 -8.82
C ILE A 284 2.54 17.55 -8.70
N GLY A 285 2.57 16.58 -9.62
CA GLY A 285 3.65 15.60 -9.68
C GLY A 285 3.50 14.41 -8.74
N GLY A 286 2.28 14.09 -8.29
CA GLY A 286 1.99 12.91 -7.47
C GLY A 286 1.78 11.64 -8.30
N LEU A 287 2.08 10.49 -7.71
CA LEU A 287 1.70 9.19 -8.25
C LEU A 287 0.17 9.00 -8.24
N PRO A 288 -0.39 8.16 -9.12
CA PRO A 288 -1.81 7.83 -9.05
C PRO A 288 -2.16 7.18 -7.71
N VAL A 289 -3.33 7.56 -7.18
CA VAL A 289 -3.83 7.10 -5.88
C VAL A 289 -4.99 6.13 -6.04
N THR A 290 -5.06 5.17 -5.12
CA THR A 290 -6.18 4.23 -4.95
C THR A 290 -6.47 4.05 -3.46
N SER A 291 -7.54 3.31 -3.13
CA SER A 291 -7.79 2.85 -1.75
C SER A 291 -6.77 1.77 -1.38
N VAL A 292 -5.93 2.03 -0.38
CA VAL A 292 -4.84 1.13 0.02
C VAL A 292 -5.26 0.25 1.19
N ILE A 293 -5.44 -1.06 0.96
CA ILE A 293 -5.94 -2.02 1.95
C ILE A 293 -5.06 -2.08 3.19
N VAL A 294 -3.74 -2.13 3.03
CA VAL A 294 -2.77 -2.24 4.13
C VAL A 294 -2.90 -1.07 5.10
N ARG A 295 -2.98 0.16 4.58
CA ARG A 295 -3.13 1.37 5.39
C ARG A 295 -4.51 1.44 6.04
N SER A 296 -5.56 1.09 5.29
CA SER A 296 -6.92 1.08 5.78
C SER A 296 -7.11 0.05 6.90
N SER A 297 -6.51 -1.15 6.75
CA SER A 297 -6.54 -2.17 7.80
C SER A 297 -5.77 -1.73 9.05
N ALA A 298 -4.62 -1.07 8.89
CA ALA A 298 -3.89 -0.49 10.00
C ALA A 298 -4.72 0.59 10.72
N ASN A 299 -5.41 1.45 9.96
CA ASN A 299 -6.31 2.48 10.49
C ASN A 299 -7.45 1.87 11.32
N ILE A 300 -8.15 0.86 10.78
CA ILE A 300 -9.21 0.13 11.47
C ILE A 300 -8.67 -0.58 12.73
N ASN A 301 -7.58 -1.32 12.61
CA ASN A 301 -6.96 -2.06 13.71
C ASN A 301 -6.47 -1.14 14.84
N SER A 302 -6.14 0.12 14.52
CA SER A 302 -5.77 1.15 15.49
C SER A 302 -6.97 1.82 16.16
N GLY A 303 -8.20 1.42 15.81
CA GLY A 303 -9.43 1.91 16.43
C GLY A 303 -9.95 3.22 15.83
N ALA A 304 -9.68 3.50 14.56
CA ALA A 304 -10.26 4.63 13.85
C ALA A 304 -11.78 4.61 13.93
N LYS A 305 -12.39 5.79 14.08
CA LYS A 305 -13.86 5.94 14.17
C LYS A 305 -14.43 6.86 13.09
N SER A 306 -13.58 7.55 12.35
CA SER A 306 -14.02 8.53 11.35
C SER A 306 -12.93 8.79 10.33
N LYS A 307 -13.28 9.47 9.25
CA LYS A 307 -12.35 9.98 8.22
C LYS A 307 -11.24 10.88 8.77
N LEU A 308 -11.47 11.49 9.94
CA LEU A 308 -10.52 12.42 10.55
C LEU A 308 -9.17 11.76 10.82
N SER A 309 -9.15 10.45 11.13
CA SER A 309 -7.90 9.70 11.32
C SER A 309 -7.00 9.72 10.08
N ALA A 310 -7.57 9.53 8.89
CA ALA A 310 -6.83 9.57 7.63
C ALA A 310 -6.35 11.00 7.28
N ILE A 311 -7.18 12.01 7.55
CA ILE A 311 -6.82 13.42 7.33
C ILE A 311 -5.68 13.84 8.27
N ILE A 312 -5.79 13.52 9.57
CA ILE A 312 -4.73 13.80 10.55
C ILE A 312 -3.44 13.06 10.16
N HIS A 313 -3.53 11.77 9.77
CA HIS A 313 -2.38 11.01 9.31
C HIS A 313 -1.66 11.71 8.14
N ALA A 314 -2.39 12.13 7.11
CA ALA A 314 -1.80 12.79 5.95
C ALA A 314 -1.24 14.18 6.27
N THR A 315 -1.89 14.92 7.16
CA THR A 315 -1.40 16.20 7.66
C THR A 315 -0.11 16.03 8.46
N LEU A 316 -0.06 15.05 9.36
CA LEU A 316 1.15 14.72 10.12
C LEU A 316 2.26 14.20 9.21
N LEU A 317 1.94 13.41 8.17
CA LEU A 317 2.91 12.98 7.17
C LEU A 317 3.56 14.18 6.49
N LEU A 318 2.77 15.14 6.01
CA LEU A 318 3.27 16.36 5.39
C LEU A 318 4.14 17.18 6.34
N ILE A 319 3.67 17.43 7.55
CA ILE A 319 4.40 18.18 8.58
C ILE A 319 5.72 17.48 8.92
N SER A 320 5.69 16.14 9.12
CA SER A 320 6.87 15.38 9.49
C SER A 320 7.94 15.38 8.40
N VAL A 321 7.54 15.25 7.14
CA VAL A 321 8.48 15.29 6.02
C VAL A 321 9.10 16.67 5.84
N LEU A 322 8.35 17.74 6.09
CA LEU A 322 8.85 19.10 5.94
C LEU A 322 9.70 19.56 7.13
N LEU A 323 9.32 19.18 8.37
CA LEU A 323 9.97 19.70 9.58
C LEU A 323 10.97 18.73 10.21
N LEU A 324 10.81 17.43 10.01
CA LEU A 324 11.57 16.39 10.71
C LEU A 324 12.26 15.37 9.77
N PRO A 325 12.76 15.76 8.58
CA PRO A 325 13.34 14.79 7.65
C PRO A 325 14.52 14.04 8.25
N ASN A 326 15.39 14.73 9.00
CA ASN A 326 16.56 14.13 9.65
C ASN A 326 16.18 13.11 10.74
N LEU A 327 15.07 13.32 11.45
CA LEU A 327 14.59 12.36 12.45
C LEU A 327 14.00 11.12 11.78
N LEU A 328 13.22 11.32 10.74
CA LEU A 328 12.62 10.22 9.98
C LEU A 328 13.67 9.38 9.25
N ALA A 329 14.76 9.99 8.79
CA ALA A 329 15.90 9.29 8.17
C ALA A 329 16.69 8.40 9.16
N LEU A 330 16.43 8.50 10.47
CA LEU A 330 17.02 7.60 11.47
C LEU A 330 16.21 6.33 11.68
N ILE A 331 15.03 6.21 11.08
CA ILE A 331 14.16 5.05 11.27
C ILE A 331 14.77 3.85 10.53
N PRO A 332 15.02 2.73 11.22
CA PRO A 332 15.49 1.51 10.57
C PRO A 332 14.37 0.82 9.78
N ASN A 333 14.66 0.37 8.55
CA ASN A 333 13.73 -0.39 7.73
C ASN A 333 13.27 -1.68 8.44
N SER A 334 14.12 -2.30 9.26
CA SER A 334 13.78 -3.48 10.05
C SER A 334 12.65 -3.23 11.08
N SER A 335 12.53 -2.00 11.63
CA SER A 335 11.39 -1.64 12.49
C SER A 335 10.09 -1.52 11.70
N LEU A 336 10.14 -0.94 10.49
CA LEU A 336 8.98 -0.84 9.60
C LEU A 336 8.58 -2.23 9.10
N ALA A 337 9.54 -3.07 8.76
CA ALA A 337 9.32 -4.46 8.37
C ALA A 337 8.57 -5.24 9.46
N ALA A 338 8.97 -5.09 10.73
CA ALA A 338 8.26 -5.72 11.85
C ALA A 338 6.79 -5.28 11.93
N ILE A 339 6.50 -4.00 11.71
CA ILE A 339 5.14 -3.45 11.71
C ILE A 339 4.32 -4.03 10.54
N LEU A 340 4.90 -4.12 9.35
CA LEU A 340 4.23 -4.64 8.16
C LEU A 340 4.01 -6.15 8.25
N ILE A 341 4.95 -6.92 8.79
CA ILE A 341 4.78 -8.35 9.08
C ILE A 341 3.60 -8.55 10.05
N MET A 342 3.54 -7.77 11.13
CA MET A 342 2.42 -7.86 12.08
C MET A 342 1.08 -7.52 11.42
N THR A 343 1.06 -6.54 10.51
CA THR A 343 -0.14 -6.21 9.72
C THR A 343 -0.52 -7.37 8.80
N GLY A 344 0.44 -7.98 8.14
CA GLY A 344 0.24 -9.18 7.31
C GLY A 344 -0.38 -10.34 8.10
N PHE A 345 0.12 -10.61 9.30
CA PHE A 345 -0.46 -11.63 10.20
C PHE A 345 -1.92 -11.33 10.57
N LYS A 346 -2.27 -10.05 10.77
CA LYS A 346 -3.66 -9.65 11.06
C LYS A 346 -4.59 -9.84 9.87
N LEU A 347 -4.08 -9.72 8.65
CA LEU A 347 -4.84 -9.96 7.41
C LEU A 347 -4.95 -11.45 7.06
N THR A 348 -3.93 -12.25 7.40
CA THR A 348 -3.84 -13.69 7.02
C THR A 348 -4.19 -14.62 8.19
N LYS A 349 -5.26 -14.34 8.92
CA LYS A 349 -5.67 -15.19 10.04
C LYS A 349 -6.01 -16.60 9.56
N LEU A 350 -5.43 -17.63 10.19
CA LEU A 350 -5.72 -19.05 9.91
C LEU A 350 -7.23 -19.39 10.01
N THR A 351 -7.97 -18.62 10.79
CA THR A 351 -9.43 -18.77 10.91
C THR A 351 -10.12 -18.54 9.58
N ILE A 352 -9.63 -17.62 8.72
CA ILE A 352 -10.21 -17.33 7.40
C ILE A 352 -10.12 -18.56 6.50
N PHE A 353 -8.97 -19.26 6.48
CA PHE A 353 -8.78 -20.50 5.70
C PHE A 353 -9.72 -21.60 6.17
N LYS A 354 -9.84 -21.78 7.50
CA LYS A 354 -10.76 -22.78 8.09
C LYS A 354 -12.22 -22.47 7.80
N GLU A 355 -12.61 -21.21 7.84
CA GLU A 355 -13.98 -20.78 7.51
C GLU A 355 -14.30 -21.04 6.04
N GLN A 356 -13.40 -20.64 5.12
CA GLN A 356 -13.61 -20.85 3.68
C GLN A 356 -13.71 -22.35 3.36
N TRP A 357 -12.88 -23.20 4.00
CA TRP A 357 -12.99 -24.66 3.86
C TRP A 357 -14.34 -25.20 4.33
N LYS A 358 -14.86 -24.70 5.46
CA LYS A 358 -16.16 -25.12 5.99
C LYS A 358 -17.36 -24.71 5.11
N PHE A 359 -17.24 -23.63 4.33
CA PHE A 359 -18.30 -23.21 3.39
C PHE A 359 -18.37 -24.07 2.13
N GLY A 360 -17.51 -25.08 1.99
CA GLY A 360 -17.49 -26.00 0.87
C GLY A 360 -16.46 -25.65 -0.19
N PHE A 361 -16.21 -26.61 -1.06
CA PHE A 361 -15.16 -26.52 -2.08
C PHE A 361 -15.44 -25.38 -3.09
N GLU A 362 -16.70 -25.06 -3.34
CA GLU A 362 -17.15 -24.00 -4.25
C GLU A 362 -16.73 -22.60 -3.77
N GLN A 363 -16.64 -22.38 -2.46
CA GLN A 363 -16.14 -21.14 -1.87
C GLN A 363 -14.62 -21.20 -1.64
N PHE A 364 -14.10 -22.37 -1.30
CA PHE A 364 -12.69 -22.55 -1.00
C PHE A 364 -11.81 -22.44 -2.25
N LEU A 365 -12.24 -23.00 -3.39
CA LEU A 365 -11.41 -22.99 -4.61
C LEU A 365 -11.18 -21.58 -5.16
N PRO A 366 -12.19 -20.71 -5.34
CA PRO A 366 -11.95 -19.32 -5.74
C PRO A 366 -11.04 -18.57 -4.74
N PHE A 367 -11.21 -18.80 -3.43
CA PHE A 367 -10.38 -18.23 -2.38
C PHE A 367 -8.91 -18.62 -2.56
N ILE A 368 -8.61 -19.94 -2.64
CA ILE A 368 -7.22 -20.42 -2.71
C ILE A 368 -6.55 -20.07 -4.05
N VAL A 369 -7.30 -20.10 -5.16
CA VAL A 369 -6.79 -19.68 -6.48
C VAL A 369 -6.41 -18.21 -6.46
N THR A 370 -7.25 -17.34 -5.85
CA THR A 370 -6.91 -15.92 -5.66
C THR A 370 -5.58 -15.79 -4.91
N VAL A 371 -5.43 -16.47 -3.78
CA VAL A 371 -4.20 -16.43 -2.97
C VAL A 371 -2.98 -16.87 -3.78
N ILE A 372 -3.04 -18.07 -4.40
CA ILE A 372 -1.89 -18.65 -5.10
C ILE A 372 -1.48 -17.77 -6.29
N VAL A 373 -2.44 -17.35 -7.12
CA VAL A 373 -2.13 -16.53 -8.31
C VAL A 373 -1.56 -15.17 -7.91
N MET A 374 -2.06 -14.55 -6.81
CA MET A 374 -1.46 -13.32 -6.28
C MET A 374 -0.01 -13.51 -5.86
N LEU A 375 0.32 -14.63 -5.20
CA LEU A 375 1.68 -14.90 -4.69
C LEU A 375 2.72 -15.09 -5.81
N VAL A 376 2.29 -15.55 -6.99
CA VAL A 376 3.19 -15.83 -8.12
C VAL A 376 3.06 -14.82 -9.29
N SER A 377 2.20 -13.81 -9.14
CA SER A 377 2.02 -12.78 -10.16
C SER A 377 1.78 -11.39 -9.55
N ASP A 378 0.54 -10.93 -9.57
CA ASP A 378 0.12 -9.64 -8.99
C ASP A 378 -1.33 -9.70 -8.45
N LEU A 379 -1.70 -8.65 -7.70
CA LEU A 379 -3.01 -8.51 -7.06
C LEU A 379 -4.15 -8.67 -8.08
N LEU A 380 -4.08 -7.95 -9.20
CA LEU A 380 -5.17 -7.89 -10.17
C LEU A 380 -5.38 -9.23 -10.86
N LYS A 381 -4.30 -9.90 -11.30
CA LYS A 381 -4.37 -11.24 -11.92
C LYS A 381 -4.93 -12.27 -10.95
N GLY A 382 -4.51 -12.21 -9.67
CA GLY A 382 -5.03 -13.10 -8.63
C GLY A 382 -6.53 -12.95 -8.43
N VAL A 383 -7.02 -11.72 -8.32
CA VAL A 383 -8.44 -11.44 -8.18
C VAL A 383 -9.22 -11.87 -9.43
N CYS A 384 -8.74 -11.53 -10.63
CA CYS A 384 -9.39 -11.96 -11.88
C CYS A 384 -9.48 -13.49 -11.99
N ALA A 385 -8.41 -14.21 -11.66
CA ALA A 385 -8.42 -15.68 -11.66
C ALA A 385 -9.45 -16.24 -10.67
N GLY A 386 -9.53 -15.67 -9.46
CA GLY A 386 -10.52 -16.05 -8.46
C GLY A 386 -11.94 -15.81 -8.91
N ILE A 387 -12.22 -14.65 -9.54
CA ILE A 387 -13.54 -14.31 -10.10
C ILE A 387 -13.93 -15.30 -11.20
N ILE A 388 -13.03 -15.63 -12.11
CA ILE A 388 -13.29 -16.61 -13.18
C ILE A 388 -13.71 -17.95 -12.60
N VAL A 389 -12.97 -18.45 -11.61
CA VAL A 389 -13.29 -19.71 -10.94
C VAL A 389 -14.65 -19.62 -10.21
N ALA A 390 -14.94 -18.51 -9.52
CA ALA A 390 -16.22 -18.33 -8.85
C ALA A 390 -17.39 -18.33 -9.84
N ILE A 391 -17.27 -17.65 -10.99
CA ILE A 391 -18.29 -17.62 -12.04
C ILE A 391 -18.56 -19.02 -12.59
N ILE A 392 -17.50 -19.84 -12.81
CA ILE A 392 -17.65 -21.23 -13.29
C ILE A 392 -18.53 -22.03 -12.32
N TYR A 393 -18.32 -21.89 -10.99
CA TYR A 393 -19.17 -22.57 -10.02
C TYR A 393 -20.59 -22.04 -10.00
N ILE A 394 -20.80 -20.73 -10.03
CA ILE A 394 -22.14 -20.12 -10.10
C ILE A 394 -22.92 -20.63 -11.31
N ILE A 395 -22.27 -20.75 -12.48
CA ILE A 395 -22.91 -21.27 -13.68
C ILE A 395 -23.24 -22.75 -13.51
N LYS A 396 -22.30 -23.56 -12.97
CA LYS A 396 -22.50 -24.98 -12.77
C LYS A 396 -23.68 -25.28 -11.81
N ASP A 397 -23.88 -24.47 -10.77
CA ASP A 397 -24.93 -24.67 -9.78
C ASP A 397 -26.33 -24.22 -10.29
N ASN A 398 -26.37 -23.43 -11.37
CA ASN A 398 -27.59 -22.95 -12.01
C ASN A 398 -28.02 -23.74 -13.27
N ILE A 399 -27.22 -24.74 -13.68
CA ILE A 399 -27.52 -25.70 -14.77
C ILE A 399 -27.89 -27.05 -14.16
#